data_77db1f7b590b2dcf8e1d6fcaeca0fc1f
#
_entry.id   77db1f7b590b2dcf8e1d6fcaeca0fc1f
#
_cell.length_a   1.000
_cell.length_b   1.000
_cell.length_c   1.000
_cell.angle_alpha   90.00
_cell.angle_beta   90.00
_cell.angle_gamma   90.00
#
_symmetry.space_group_name_H-M   'P 1'
#
loop_
_entity.id
_entity.type
_entity.pdbx_description
1 polymer ?
#
loop_
_entity_poly.entity_id
_entity_poly.type
_entity_poly.pdbx_seq_one_letter_code
_entity_poly.pdbx_strand_id
1 'polypeptide(L)'
;MSAMTQSQVSFESGGKDILLDCFLPDEIGKRFPAVIGLHGSGGGHASMADPARLLAEQGFAVYVLHYFDRTGTTEIDGMQTIFRHFPLWMRTLWDAVSFVARQPQVDPERIGLLGFSLGAYLALSASAIDSRIQAVVEFFGGMPKEMKFFTRRLCPVLILHGEHDKTVPVEEAYHLQHMLEKKQIAYEMQIYPGVGHGFSGEVWRDAGLRTLAFLEKHLVGDASVKPEA
;
A
#
# COMPACT_ATOMS: atom_id res chain seq x y z
N MET A 1 8.65 -6.41 21.77
CA MET A 1 8.46 -6.77 20.35
C MET A 1 7.70 -8.08 20.35
N SER A 2 6.53 -8.10 19.71
CA SER A 2 5.77 -9.34 19.54
C SER A 2 6.54 -10.29 18.61
N ALA A 3 6.51 -11.59 18.88
CA ALA A 3 7.05 -12.57 17.96
C ALA A 3 6.25 -12.51 16.64
N MET A 4 6.94 -12.69 15.50
CA MET A 4 6.32 -12.73 14.19
C MET A 4 6.85 -13.91 13.40
N THR A 5 6.06 -14.44 12.49
CA THR A 5 6.46 -15.48 11.54
C THR A 5 6.61 -14.90 10.16
N GLN A 6 7.61 -15.37 9.42
CA GLN A 6 7.80 -15.05 8.01
C GLN A 6 7.62 -16.31 7.18
N SER A 7 6.82 -16.23 6.12
CA SER A 7 6.56 -17.31 5.19
C SER A 7 6.26 -16.76 3.80
N GLN A 8 6.09 -17.64 2.83
CA GLN A 8 5.64 -17.26 1.49
C GLN A 8 4.48 -18.17 1.09
N VAL A 9 3.48 -17.59 0.47
CA VAL A 9 2.33 -18.30 -0.08
C VAL A 9 2.14 -17.90 -1.55
N SER A 10 1.34 -18.66 -2.28
CA SER A 10 0.92 -18.29 -3.64
C SER A 10 -0.59 -18.34 -3.81
N PHE A 11 -1.09 -17.58 -4.77
CA PHE A 11 -2.48 -17.64 -5.23
C PHE A 11 -2.52 -17.49 -6.75
N GLU A 12 -3.59 -17.98 -7.35
CA GLU A 12 -3.78 -17.86 -8.80
C GLU A 12 -4.39 -16.50 -9.15
N SER A 13 -3.79 -15.81 -10.15
CA SER A 13 -4.38 -14.64 -10.80
C SER A 13 -4.20 -14.76 -12.31
N GLY A 14 -5.33 -14.92 -13.03
CA GLY A 14 -5.37 -15.02 -14.49
C GLY A 14 -4.46 -16.08 -15.09
N GLY A 15 -4.45 -17.27 -14.52
CA GLY A 15 -3.68 -18.43 -14.97
C GLY A 15 -2.19 -18.36 -14.63
N LYS A 16 -1.80 -17.53 -13.65
CA LYS A 16 -0.43 -17.42 -13.13
C LYS A 16 -0.45 -17.59 -11.62
N ASP A 17 0.56 -18.29 -11.09
CA ASP A 17 0.86 -18.32 -9.66
C ASP A 17 1.58 -17.03 -9.28
N ILE A 18 1.00 -16.31 -8.33
CA ILE A 18 1.51 -15.03 -7.81
C ILE A 18 1.95 -15.24 -6.38
N LEU A 19 3.17 -14.81 -6.06
CA LEU A 19 3.74 -14.95 -4.75
C LEU A 19 3.34 -13.79 -3.82
N LEU A 20 3.22 -14.10 -2.54
CA LEU A 20 3.09 -13.16 -1.43
C LEU A 20 4.10 -13.54 -0.35
N ASP A 21 4.98 -12.61 0.01
CA ASP A 21 5.76 -12.75 1.24
C ASP A 21 4.89 -12.33 2.42
N CYS A 22 4.74 -13.21 3.41
CA CYS A 22 3.86 -13.02 4.56
C CYS A 22 4.69 -12.75 5.81
N PHE A 23 4.34 -11.68 6.53
CA PHE A 23 4.88 -11.31 7.83
C PHE A 23 3.71 -11.21 8.80
N LEU A 24 3.57 -12.18 9.68
CA LEU A 24 2.36 -12.34 10.50
C LEU A 24 2.70 -12.30 11.98
N PRO A 25 1.93 -11.58 12.82
CA PRO A 25 2.06 -11.66 14.26
C PRO A 25 1.85 -13.11 14.75
N ASP A 26 2.66 -13.56 15.71
CA ASP A 26 2.61 -14.93 16.25
C ASP A 26 1.63 -14.98 17.44
N GLU A 27 0.34 -14.77 17.17
CA GLU A 27 -0.74 -14.88 18.15
C GLU A 27 -1.86 -15.78 17.62
N ILE A 28 -2.02 -16.95 18.23
CA ILE A 28 -3.00 -17.95 17.79
C ILE A 28 -4.43 -17.49 18.08
N GLY A 29 -5.32 -17.66 17.09
CA GLY A 29 -6.76 -17.43 17.25
C GLY A 29 -7.19 -15.97 17.17
N LYS A 30 -6.28 -15.03 16.97
CA LYS A 30 -6.57 -13.61 16.77
C LYS A 30 -6.63 -13.23 15.28
N ARG A 31 -7.48 -12.28 14.93
CA ARG A 31 -7.49 -11.64 13.62
C ARG A 31 -6.87 -10.26 13.70
N PHE A 32 -6.05 -9.95 12.72
CA PHE A 32 -5.29 -8.71 12.63
C PHE A 32 -5.77 -7.85 11.48
N PRO A 33 -5.65 -6.53 11.56
CA PRO A 33 -5.71 -5.67 10.38
C PRO A 33 -4.61 -6.09 9.41
N ALA A 34 -4.91 -6.09 8.11
CA ALA A 34 -3.96 -6.49 7.09
C ALA A 34 -3.43 -5.30 6.30
N VAL A 35 -2.16 -5.37 5.88
CA VAL A 35 -1.53 -4.42 4.98
C VAL A 35 -0.95 -5.18 3.79
N ILE A 36 -1.33 -4.79 2.56
CA ILE A 36 -0.72 -5.33 1.35
C ILE A 36 0.31 -4.34 0.85
N GLY A 37 1.57 -4.76 0.82
CA GLY A 37 2.71 -3.98 0.36
C GLY A 37 2.93 -4.12 -1.15
N LEU A 38 3.17 -3.01 -1.84
CA LEU A 38 3.34 -2.90 -3.29
C LEU A 38 4.66 -2.19 -3.61
N HIS A 39 5.60 -2.92 -4.19
CA HIS A 39 6.94 -2.40 -4.53
C HIS A 39 6.92 -1.41 -5.70
N GLY A 40 8.02 -0.71 -5.93
CA GLY A 40 8.22 0.20 -7.05
C GLY A 40 8.58 -0.49 -8.36
N SER A 41 8.84 0.30 -9.40
CA SER A 41 9.14 -0.17 -10.76
C SER A 41 10.45 -0.96 -10.90
N GLY A 42 11.36 -0.84 -9.95
CA GLY A 42 12.60 -1.66 -9.92
C GLY A 42 12.40 -3.12 -9.51
N GLY A 43 11.16 -3.59 -9.33
CA GLY A 43 10.85 -4.99 -9.00
C GLY A 43 11.30 -5.42 -7.60
N GLY A 44 11.64 -4.48 -6.74
CA GLY A 44 12.28 -4.73 -5.45
C GLY A 44 11.30 -5.10 -4.33
N HIS A 45 10.52 -6.20 -4.44
CA HIS A 45 9.71 -6.68 -3.32
C HIS A 45 10.54 -6.88 -2.04
N ALA A 46 11.81 -7.28 -2.16
CA ALA A 46 12.74 -7.39 -1.04
C ALA A 46 12.94 -6.07 -0.27
N SER A 47 12.80 -4.91 -0.93
CA SER A 47 12.87 -3.59 -0.26
C SER A 47 11.73 -3.35 0.71
N MET A 48 10.65 -4.12 0.61
CA MET A 48 9.49 -4.04 1.49
C MET A 48 9.59 -4.96 2.72
N ALA A 49 10.62 -5.83 2.78
CA ALA A 49 10.73 -6.80 3.87
C ALA A 49 10.91 -6.16 5.25
N ASP A 50 11.78 -5.13 5.35
CA ASP A 50 11.99 -4.44 6.64
C ASP A 50 10.76 -3.64 7.09
N PRO A 51 10.10 -2.80 6.24
CA PRO A 51 8.82 -2.19 6.60
C PRO A 51 7.75 -3.21 6.99
N ALA A 52 7.66 -4.32 6.25
CA ALA A 52 6.67 -5.36 6.54
C ALA A 52 6.90 -6.03 7.89
N ARG A 53 8.16 -6.32 8.23
CA ARG A 53 8.55 -6.88 9.53
C ARG A 53 8.19 -5.93 10.67
N LEU A 54 8.56 -4.64 10.53
CA LEU A 54 8.25 -3.63 11.53
C LEU A 54 6.75 -3.50 11.79
N LEU A 55 5.92 -3.48 10.75
CA LEU A 55 4.46 -3.44 10.90
C LEU A 55 3.91 -4.73 11.52
N ALA A 56 4.46 -5.89 11.18
CA ALA A 56 4.03 -7.16 11.77
C ALA A 56 4.34 -7.23 13.28
N GLU A 57 5.46 -6.71 13.73
CA GLU A 57 5.81 -6.57 15.15
C GLU A 57 4.85 -5.63 15.91
N GLN A 58 4.15 -4.75 15.19
CA GLN A 58 3.11 -3.84 15.73
C GLN A 58 1.68 -4.39 15.60
N GLY A 59 1.52 -5.64 15.18
CA GLY A 59 0.24 -6.32 15.16
C GLY A 59 -0.54 -6.21 13.85
N PHE A 60 0.12 -5.95 12.75
CA PHE A 60 -0.46 -6.01 11.40
C PHE A 60 -0.11 -7.33 10.71
N ALA A 61 -1.05 -7.96 10.02
CA ALA A 61 -0.76 -9.04 9.09
C ALA A 61 -0.31 -8.43 7.75
N VAL A 62 1.00 -8.54 7.41
CA VAL A 62 1.55 -7.87 6.24
C VAL A 62 1.83 -8.88 5.11
N TYR A 63 1.38 -8.54 3.91
CA TYR A 63 1.54 -9.34 2.70
C TYR A 63 2.22 -8.51 1.62
N VAL A 64 3.44 -8.84 1.23
CA VAL A 64 4.15 -8.17 0.13
C VAL A 64 3.81 -8.87 -1.18
N LEU A 65 3.13 -8.19 -2.08
CA LEU A 65 2.63 -8.75 -3.33
C LEU A 65 3.69 -8.68 -4.44
N HIS A 66 4.00 -9.83 -5.04
CA HIS A 66 4.86 -9.95 -6.21
C HIS A 66 4.04 -9.76 -7.50
N TYR A 67 3.44 -8.59 -7.68
CA TYR A 67 2.51 -8.37 -8.81
C TYR A 67 3.17 -8.46 -10.19
N PHE A 68 4.50 -8.36 -10.28
CA PHE A 68 5.26 -8.55 -11.52
C PHE A 68 5.24 -10.00 -12.02
N ASP A 69 4.98 -11.00 -11.16
CA ASP A 69 4.84 -12.41 -11.55
C ASP A 69 3.75 -12.59 -12.61
N ARG A 70 2.71 -11.77 -12.54
CA ARG A 70 1.60 -11.75 -13.51
C ARG A 70 2.08 -11.59 -14.95
N THR A 71 3.12 -10.82 -15.16
CA THR A 71 3.63 -10.45 -16.48
C THR A 71 5.03 -11.00 -16.76
N GLY A 72 5.66 -11.65 -15.77
CA GLY A 72 7.05 -12.11 -15.86
C GLY A 72 8.05 -10.94 -15.94
N THR A 73 7.64 -9.76 -15.45
CA THR A 73 8.47 -8.54 -15.42
C THR A 73 9.43 -8.63 -14.23
N THR A 74 10.67 -8.24 -14.42
CA THR A 74 11.65 -8.12 -13.34
C THR A 74 11.95 -6.67 -12.99
N GLU A 75 11.95 -5.81 -13.99
CA GLU A 75 12.14 -4.36 -13.89
C GLU A 75 11.38 -3.65 -15.00
N ILE A 76 11.14 -2.36 -14.84
CA ILE A 76 10.46 -1.53 -15.85
C ILE A 76 11.48 -0.70 -16.61
N ASP A 77 11.51 -0.85 -17.92
CA ASP A 77 12.39 -0.17 -18.86
C ASP A 77 11.77 1.09 -19.52
N GLY A 78 10.53 1.42 -19.17
CA GLY A 78 9.86 2.62 -19.67
C GLY A 78 8.36 2.65 -19.45
N MET A 79 7.77 3.83 -19.71
CA MET A 79 6.34 4.09 -19.51
C MET A 79 5.42 3.20 -20.35
N GLN A 80 5.87 2.76 -21.54
CA GLN A 80 5.06 1.89 -22.41
C GLN A 80 4.80 0.53 -21.75
N THR A 81 5.80 -0.02 -21.04
CA THR A 81 5.68 -1.26 -20.28
C THR A 81 4.67 -1.08 -19.14
N ILE A 82 4.74 0.05 -18.43
CA ILE A 82 3.75 0.39 -17.40
C ILE A 82 2.34 0.43 -17.99
N PHE A 83 2.09 1.22 -19.02
CA PHE A 83 0.75 1.34 -19.62
C PHE A 83 0.18 -0.01 -20.09
N ARG A 84 1.03 -0.86 -20.66
CA ARG A 84 0.63 -2.20 -21.13
C ARG A 84 0.23 -3.12 -19.98
N HIS A 85 0.98 -3.10 -18.90
CA HIS A 85 0.86 -4.09 -17.82
C HIS A 85 0.02 -3.61 -16.62
N PHE A 86 -0.16 -2.31 -16.46
CA PHE A 86 -0.89 -1.72 -15.33
C PHE A 86 -2.28 -2.35 -15.11
N PRO A 87 -3.11 -2.57 -16.15
CA PRO A 87 -4.41 -3.23 -15.95
C PRO A 87 -4.29 -4.68 -15.44
N LEU A 88 -3.24 -5.41 -15.84
CA LEU A 88 -2.99 -6.77 -15.37
C LEU A 88 -2.56 -6.77 -13.90
N TRP A 89 -1.68 -5.84 -13.51
CA TRP A 89 -1.24 -5.69 -12.13
C TRP A 89 -2.38 -5.22 -11.21
N MET A 90 -3.25 -4.34 -11.70
CA MET A 90 -4.47 -3.94 -11.00
C MET A 90 -5.39 -5.13 -10.75
N ARG A 91 -5.57 -6.01 -11.73
CA ARG A 91 -6.34 -7.23 -11.57
C ARG A 91 -5.70 -8.17 -10.55
N THR A 92 -4.38 -8.34 -10.61
CA THR A 92 -3.63 -9.14 -9.64
C THR A 92 -3.77 -8.61 -8.22
N LEU A 93 -3.72 -7.28 -8.04
CA LEU A 93 -3.95 -6.66 -6.73
C LEU A 93 -5.38 -6.92 -6.21
N TRP A 94 -6.39 -6.84 -7.06
CA TRP A 94 -7.78 -7.18 -6.69
C TRP A 94 -7.91 -8.64 -6.24
N ASP A 95 -7.30 -9.55 -6.99
CA ASP A 95 -7.29 -10.97 -6.63
C ASP A 95 -6.52 -11.20 -5.31
N ALA A 96 -5.41 -10.46 -5.08
CA ALA A 96 -4.65 -10.48 -3.83
C ALA A 96 -5.47 -9.97 -2.63
N VAL A 97 -6.19 -8.85 -2.77
CA VAL A 97 -7.11 -8.35 -1.73
C VAL A 97 -8.15 -9.42 -1.39
N SER A 98 -8.69 -10.10 -2.40
CA SER A 98 -9.67 -11.18 -2.21
C SER A 98 -9.06 -12.42 -1.55
N PHE A 99 -7.80 -12.74 -1.85
CA PHE A 99 -7.07 -13.83 -1.22
C PHE A 99 -6.75 -13.52 0.25
N VAL A 100 -6.20 -12.33 0.52
CA VAL A 100 -5.82 -11.88 1.87
C VAL A 100 -7.04 -11.78 2.78
N ALA A 101 -8.17 -11.25 2.30
CA ALA A 101 -9.41 -11.15 3.08
C ALA A 101 -9.95 -12.51 3.57
N ARG A 102 -9.57 -13.63 2.92
CA ARG A 102 -9.97 -14.97 3.32
C ARG A 102 -8.99 -15.68 4.24
N GLN A 103 -7.85 -15.05 4.57
CA GLN A 103 -6.87 -15.68 5.46
C GLN A 103 -7.41 -15.75 6.90
N PRO A 104 -7.22 -16.87 7.63
CA PRO A 104 -7.79 -17.04 8.96
C PRO A 104 -7.38 -15.98 9.97
N GLN A 105 -6.15 -15.44 9.84
CA GLN A 105 -5.60 -14.42 10.75
C GLN A 105 -5.97 -13.00 10.33
N VAL A 106 -6.67 -12.78 9.22
CA VAL A 106 -7.00 -11.45 8.71
C VAL A 106 -8.42 -11.03 9.11
N ASP A 107 -8.55 -9.80 9.56
CA ASP A 107 -9.84 -9.14 9.65
C ASP A 107 -10.19 -8.51 8.29
N PRO A 108 -11.17 -9.04 7.54
CA PRO A 108 -11.48 -8.61 6.19
C PRO A 108 -12.04 -7.18 6.11
N GLU A 109 -12.50 -6.61 7.23
CA GLU A 109 -13.00 -5.22 7.30
C GLU A 109 -11.89 -4.20 7.54
N ARG A 110 -10.63 -4.66 7.76
CA ARG A 110 -9.49 -3.82 8.13
C ARG A 110 -8.29 -4.09 7.22
N ILE A 111 -8.44 -3.78 5.92
CA ILE A 111 -7.38 -3.98 4.91
C ILE A 111 -6.88 -2.62 4.44
N GLY A 112 -5.57 -2.40 4.55
CA GLY A 112 -4.87 -1.24 4.00
C GLY A 112 -3.88 -1.63 2.90
N LEU A 113 -3.47 -0.63 2.12
CA LEU A 113 -2.42 -0.76 1.13
C LEU A 113 -1.25 0.16 1.47
N LEU A 114 -0.03 -0.30 1.23
CA LEU A 114 1.18 0.49 1.30
C LEU A 114 1.94 0.36 -0.01
N GLY A 115 2.15 1.46 -0.72
CA GLY A 115 2.78 1.44 -2.03
C GLY A 115 3.98 2.37 -2.15
N PHE A 116 5.03 1.90 -2.84
CA PHE A 116 6.20 2.70 -3.21
C PHE A 116 6.17 3.03 -4.70
N SER A 117 6.28 4.31 -5.10
CA SER A 117 6.39 4.73 -6.49
C SER A 117 5.27 4.13 -7.36
N LEU A 118 5.57 3.25 -8.32
CA LEU A 118 4.58 2.52 -9.14
C LEU A 118 3.55 1.79 -8.26
N GLY A 119 3.99 1.18 -7.15
CA GLY A 119 3.09 0.52 -6.19
C GLY A 119 2.11 1.49 -5.53
N ALA A 120 2.49 2.77 -5.32
CA ALA A 120 1.59 3.80 -4.82
C ALA A 120 0.48 4.15 -5.83
N TYR A 121 0.84 4.24 -7.13
CA TYR A 121 -0.16 4.42 -8.19
C TYR A 121 -1.17 3.26 -8.25
N LEU A 122 -0.71 2.02 -8.06
CA LEU A 122 -1.59 0.84 -7.97
C LEU A 122 -2.48 0.91 -6.73
N ALA A 123 -1.92 1.22 -5.55
CA ALA A 123 -2.65 1.31 -4.29
C ALA A 123 -3.77 2.35 -4.36
N LEU A 124 -3.46 3.56 -4.81
CA LEU A 124 -4.45 4.63 -4.96
C LEU A 124 -5.52 4.29 -6.00
N SER A 125 -5.13 3.69 -7.14
CA SER A 125 -6.08 3.25 -8.16
C SER A 125 -7.02 2.16 -7.64
N ALA A 126 -6.50 1.19 -6.89
CA ALA A 126 -7.30 0.11 -6.31
C ALA A 126 -8.30 0.64 -5.27
N SER A 127 -7.87 1.55 -4.40
CA SER A 127 -8.75 2.13 -3.37
C SER A 127 -9.90 2.95 -3.95
N ALA A 128 -9.74 3.45 -5.18
CA ALA A 128 -10.78 4.18 -5.89
C ALA A 128 -11.96 3.31 -6.36
N ILE A 129 -11.74 1.99 -6.47
CA ILE A 129 -12.70 1.04 -7.04
C ILE A 129 -13.05 -0.12 -6.11
N ASP A 130 -12.25 -0.40 -5.07
CA ASP A 130 -12.47 -1.49 -4.13
C ASP A 130 -12.72 -0.95 -2.71
N SER A 131 -13.96 -1.06 -2.25
CA SER A 131 -14.39 -0.54 -0.95
C SER A 131 -13.89 -1.33 0.26
N ARG A 132 -13.27 -2.49 0.05
CA ARG A 132 -12.64 -3.28 1.11
C ARG A 132 -11.35 -2.62 1.62
N ILE A 133 -10.74 -1.74 0.81
CA ILE A 133 -9.54 -0.99 1.18
C ILE A 133 -9.96 0.20 2.04
N GLN A 134 -9.45 0.24 3.27
CA GLN A 134 -9.83 1.20 4.31
C GLN A 134 -8.79 2.29 4.56
N ALA A 135 -7.54 2.09 4.15
CA ALA A 135 -6.46 3.07 4.25
C ALA A 135 -5.42 2.85 3.15
N VAL A 136 -4.81 3.92 2.67
CA VAL A 136 -3.66 3.87 1.74
C VAL A 136 -2.52 4.70 2.30
N VAL A 137 -1.34 4.12 2.35
CA VAL A 137 -0.08 4.84 2.53
C VAL A 137 0.66 4.86 1.20
N GLU A 138 0.90 6.03 0.66
CA GLU A 138 1.64 6.20 -0.57
C GLU A 138 2.97 6.89 -0.31
N PHE A 139 4.04 6.31 -0.83
CA PHE A 139 5.40 6.85 -0.78
C PHE A 139 5.81 7.26 -2.19
N PHE A 140 6.11 8.54 -2.35
CA PHE A 140 6.66 9.14 -3.59
C PHE A 140 6.00 8.65 -4.88
N GLY A 141 4.66 8.58 -4.87
CA GLY A 141 3.82 8.18 -6.00
C GLY A 141 2.81 9.24 -6.39
N GLY A 142 1.63 8.80 -6.84
CA GLY A 142 0.54 9.69 -7.23
C GLY A 142 -0.67 8.93 -7.75
N MET A 143 -1.68 9.67 -8.20
CA MET A 143 -2.89 9.11 -8.80
C MET A 143 -2.84 9.26 -10.33
N PRO A 144 -3.03 8.16 -11.12
CA PRO A 144 -3.11 8.28 -12.58
C PRO A 144 -4.18 9.28 -12.99
N LYS A 145 -3.88 10.12 -14.00
CA LYS A 145 -4.79 11.19 -14.44
C LYS A 145 -6.15 10.66 -14.87
N GLU A 146 -6.18 9.50 -15.49
CA GLU A 146 -7.38 8.81 -15.96
C GLU A 146 -8.28 8.40 -14.78
N MET A 147 -7.69 8.00 -13.67
CA MET A 147 -8.43 7.57 -12.47
C MET A 147 -9.10 8.73 -11.74
N LYS A 148 -8.61 9.98 -11.89
CA LYS A 148 -9.17 11.18 -11.23
C LYS A 148 -10.66 11.39 -11.55
N PHE A 149 -11.10 10.99 -12.74
CA PHE A 149 -12.49 11.14 -13.17
C PHE A 149 -13.41 10.01 -12.64
N PHE A 150 -12.88 8.81 -12.46
CA PHE A 150 -13.64 7.64 -12.03
C PHE A 150 -13.69 7.46 -10.51
N THR A 151 -12.94 8.26 -9.76
CA THR A 151 -12.85 8.17 -8.31
C THR A 151 -14.14 8.68 -7.67
N ARG A 152 -15.08 7.78 -7.37
CA ARG A 152 -16.30 8.12 -6.59
C ARG A 152 -16.05 8.07 -5.10
N ARG A 153 -15.12 7.23 -4.65
CA ARG A 153 -14.75 7.01 -3.25
C ARG A 153 -13.24 6.78 -3.17
N LEU A 154 -12.60 7.35 -2.19
CA LEU A 154 -11.28 6.95 -1.70
C LEU A 154 -11.38 6.77 -0.19
N CYS A 155 -10.61 5.85 0.34
CA CYS A 155 -10.35 5.76 1.77
C CYS A 155 -9.38 6.87 2.21
N PRO A 156 -9.15 7.08 3.52
CA PRO A 156 -8.08 7.95 4.00
C PRO A 156 -6.72 7.63 3.39
N VAL A 157 -5.93 8.69 3.11
CA VAL A 157 -4.62 8.58 2.44
C VAL A 157 -3.54 9.27 3.25
N LEU A 158 -2.40 8.59 3.47
CA LEU A 158 -1.16 9.22 3.92
C LEU A 158 -0.26 9.43 2.69
N ILE A 159 0.18 10.68 2.49
CA ILE A 159 1.05 11.12 1.39
C ILE A 159 2.45 11.40 1.96
N LEU A 160 3.47 10.68 1.49
CA LEU A 160 4.86 10.85 1.90
C LEU A 160 5.74 11.08 0.67
N HIS A 161 6.26 12.30 0.47
CA HIS A 161 6.95 12.66 -0.75
C HIS A 161 8.21 13.50 -0.50
N GLY A 162 9.22 13.35 -1.36
CA GLY A 162 10.40 14.17 -1.34
C GLY A 162 10.23 15.43 -2.19
N GLU A 163 10.61 16.62 -1.67
CA GLU A 163 10.48 17.89 -2.37
C GLU A 163 11.28 17.94 -3.68
N HIS A 164 12.45 17.28 -3.71
CA HIS A 164 13.34 17.28 -4.88
C HIS A 164 13.27 15.96 -5.68
N ASP A 165 12.12 15.28 -5.63
CA ASP A 165 11.91 14.06 -6.40
C ASP A 165 11.89 14.38 -7.92
N LYS A 166 12.87 13.79 -8.65
CA LYS A 166 13.02 13.94 -10.10
C LYS A 166 12.41 12.80 -10.91
N THR A 167 12.01 11.72 -10.24
CA THR A 167 11.38 10.54 -10.86
C THR A 167 9.87 10.69 -10.91
N VAL A 168 9.28 11.02 -9.75
CA VAL A 168 7.88 11.41 -9.62
C VAL A 168 7.86 12.82 -9.02
N PRO A 169 7.61 13.86 -9.82
CA PRO A 169 7.64 15.24 -9.35
C PRO A 169 6.68 15.45 -8.17
N VAL A 170 7.09 16.26 -7.18
CA VAL A 170 6.31 16.54 -5.96
C VAL A 170 4.93 17.15 -6.27
N GLU A 171 4.76 17.71 -7.45
CA GLU A 171 3.48 18.21 -7.97
C GLU A 171 2.41 17.10 -8.03
N GLU A 172 2.80 15.84 -8.18
CA GLU A 172 1.84 14.72 -8.13
C GLU A 172 1.24 14.54 -6.73
N ALA A 173 2.04 14.77 -5.67
CA ALA A 173 1.56 14.79 -4.30
C ALA A 173 0.60 15.97 -4.06
N TYR A 174 0.92 17.17 -4.54
CA TYR A 174 0.02 18.33 -4.45
C TYR A 174 -1.26 18.15 -5.29
N HIS A 175 -1.16 17.52 -6.46
CA HIS A 175 -2.35 17.18 -7.25
C HIS A 175 -3.25 16.19 -6.52
N LEU A 176 -2.66 15.18 -5.85
CA LEU A 176 -3.40 14.22 -5.04
C LEU A 176 -4.07 14.93 -3.86
N GLN A 177 -3.33 15.75 -3.11
CA GLN A 177 -3.84 16.57 -2.01
C GLN A 177 -5.07 17.38 -2.45
N HIS A 178 -4.95 18.17 -3.52
CA HIS A 178 -6.05 18.98 -4.03
C HIS A 178 -7.29 18.14 -4.41
N MET A 179 -7.08 16.96 -4.98
CA MET A 179 -8.17 16.04 -5.30
C MET A 179 -8.87 15.52 -4.04
N LEU A 180 -8.11 15.15 -3.00
CA LEU A 180 -8.65 14.66 -1.72
C LEU A 180 -9.45 15.76 -1.01
N GLU A 181 -8.93 17.00 -0.97
CA GLU A 181 -9.62 18.18 -0.42
C GLU A 181 -10.94 18.44 -1.14
N LYS A 182 -10.92 18.48 -2.46
CA LYS A 182 -12.12 18.70 -3.29
C LYS A 182 -13.20 17.63 -3.04
N LYS A 183 -12.78 16.41 -2.72
CA LYS A 183 -13.68 15.27 -2.46
C LYS A 183 -13.99 15.09 -0.98
N GLN A 184 -13.46 15.93 -0.10
CA GLN A 184 -13.63 15.88 1.36
C GLN A 184 -13.18 14.51 1.94
N ILE A 185 -12.10 13.96 1.39
CA ILE A 185 -11.49 12.70 1.84
C ILE A 185 -10.41 13.03 2.86
N ALA A 186 -10.40 12.32 3.98
CA ALA A 186 -9.39 12.48 5.01
C ALA A 186 -7.99 12.12 4.44
N TYR A 187 -7.01 12.96 4.71
CA TYR A 187 -5.62 12.70 4.37
C TYR A 187 -4.66 13.29 5.39
N GLU A 188 -3.45 12.77 5.40
CA GLU A 188 -2.28 13.34 6.05
C GLU A 188 -1.17 13.45 5.00
N MET A 189 -0.32 14.48 5.11
CA MET A 189 0.72 14.72 4.12
C MET A 189 2.01 15.18 4.78
N GLN A 190 3.12 14.62 4.35
CA GLN A 190 4.46 15.08 4.71
C GLN A 190 5.33 15.21 3.46
N ILE A 191 5.76 16.42 3.17
CA ILE A 191 6.79 16.70 2.17
C ILE A 191 8.12 16.84 2.90
N TYR A 192 9.16 16.14 2.43
CA TYR A 192 10.49 16.16 3.02
C TYR A 192 11.41 17.11 2.24
N PRO A 193 11.82 18.25 2.83
CA PRO A 193 12.66 19.23 2.16
C PRO A 193 14.00 18.65 1.74
N GLY A 194 14.41 18.94 0.49
CA GLY A 194 15.69 18.51 -0.07
C GLY A 194 15.82 17.01 -0.39
N VAL A 195 14.77 16.22 -0.17
CA VAL A 195 14.76 14.77 -0.38
C VAL A 195 14.30 14.42 -1.80
N GLY A 196 14.98 13.47 -2.45
CA GLY A 196 14.64 12.96 -3.78
C GLY A 196 13.70 11.75 -3.77
N HIS A 197 13.76 10.95 -4.86
CA HIS A 197 12.99 9.70 -4.98
C HIS A 197 13.59 8.62 -4.08
N GLY A 198 12.81 8.15 -3.11
CA GLY A 198 13.26 7.21 -2.09
C GLY A 198 13.80 7.90 -0.83
N PHE A 199 13.61 7.25 0.31
CA PHE A 199 13.97 7.78 1.63
C PHE A 199 15.07 6.97 2.28
N SER A 200 15.86 7.63 3.16
CA SER A 200 16.91 6.98 3.94
C SER A 200 17.10 7.68 5.29
N GLY A 201 17.81 7.03 6.21
CA GLY A 201 18.19 7.61 7.50
C GLY A 201 17.01 8.09 8.33
N GLU A 202 17.07 9.33 8.82
CA GLU A 202 16.03 9.90 9.68
C GLU A 202 14.69 10.11 8.95
N VAL A 203 14.74 10.45 7.66
CA VAL A 203 13.52 10.60 6.84
C VAL A 203 12.77 9.27 6.76
N TRP A 204 13.50 8.17 6.56
CA TRP A 204 12.90 6.84 6.53
C TRP A 204 12.26 6.46 7.87
N ARG A 205 12.94 6.82 8.99
CA ARG A 205 12.41 6.58 10.33
C ARG A 205 11.13 7.40 10.59
N ASP A 206 11.12 8.69 10.26
CA ASP A 206 9.94 9.56 10.44
C ASP A 206 8.77 9.07 9.58
N ALA A 207 9.04 8.73 8.32
CA ALA A 207 8.03 8.16 7.41
C ALA A 207 7.42 6.86 7.96
N GLY A 208 8.26 6.00 8.56
CA GLY A 208 7.82 4.76 9.21
C GLY A 208 6.91 5.02 10.43
N LEU A 209 7.26 5.98 11.28
CA LEU A 209 6.44 6.37 12.44
C LEU A 209 5.09 6.96 12.01
N ARG A 210 5.07 7.82 10.98
CA ARG A 210 3.83 8.36 10.41
C ARG A 210 2.96 7.26 9.81
N THR A 211 3.59 6.33 9.09
CA THR A 211 2.91 5.15 8.51
C THR A 211 2.22 4.34 9.59
N LEU A 212 2.93 4.01 10.67
CA LEU A 212 2.37 3.24 11.78
C LEU A 212 1.19 3.99 12.43
N ALA A 213 1.39 5.24 12.82
CA ALA A 213 0.34 6.04 13.46
C ALA A 213 -0.91 6.18 12.58
N PHE A 214 -0.73 6.36 11.27
CA PHE A 214 -1.82 6.46 10.31
C PHE A 214 -2.59 5.13 10.17
N LEU A 215 -1.88 4.01 10.04
CA LEU A 215 -2.50 2.69 9.95
C LEU A 215 -3.21 2.30 11.24
N GLU A 216 -2.64 2.60 12.41
CA GLU A 216 -3.29 2.39 13.71
C GLU A 216 -4.60 3.18 13.78
N LYS A 217 -4.58 4.45 13.45
CA LYS A 217 -5.77 5.33 13.45
C LYS A 217 -6.90 4.82 12.55
N HIS A 218 -6.57 4.31 11.35
CA HIS A 218 -7.57 3.99 10.34
C HIS A 218 -7.92 2.50 10.23
N LEU A 219 -7.06 1.59 10.69
CA LEU A 219 -7.30 0.15 10.62
C LEU A 219 -7.52 -0.51 12.00
N VAL A 220 -6.95 0.07 13.08
CA VAL A 220 -7.18 -0.48 14.44
C VAL A 220 -8.35 0.26 15.10
N GLY A 221 -8.44 1.59 14.88
CA GLY A 221 -9.44 2.45 15.49
C GLY A 221 -9.20 2.68 16.98
N ASP A 222 -9.86 3.67 17.57
CA ASP A 222 -9.97 3.76 19.01
C ASP A 222 -10.89 2.62 19.50
N ALA A 223 -10.37 1.71 20.29
CA ALA A 223 -11.14 0.62 20.91
C ALA A 223 -12.28 1.13 21.83
N SER A 224 -12.45 2.44 21.95
CA SER A 224 -13.42 3.13 22.80
C SER A 224 -14.71 3.62 22.11
N VAL A 225 -14.79 3.55 20.77
CA VAL A 225 -15.99 4.00 20.05
C VAL A 225 -16.65 2.83 19.33
N LYS A 226 -17.45 2.03 20.04
CA LYS A 226 -18.53 1.26 19.41
C LYS A 226 -19.61 2.27 19.03
N PRO A 227 -20.07 2.33 17.77
CA PRO A 227 -21.33 3.04 17.49
C PRO A 227 -22.43 2.30 18.24
N GLU A 228 -23.13 3.02 19.11
CA GLU A 228 -24.40 2.54 19.65
C GLU A 228 -25.36 2.29 18.49
N ALA A 229 -25.99 1.12 18.49
CA ALA A 229 -26.93 0.62 17.51
C ALA A 229 -28.27 1.38 17.51
#